data_10919817aab6c5338b8b2579b683eef2
#
_entry.id   10919817aab6c5338b8b2579b683eef2
#
_cell.length_a   1.000
_cell.length_b   1.000
_cell.length_c   1.000
_cell.angle_alpha   90.00
_cell.angle_beta   90.00
_cell.angle_gamma   90.00
#
_symmetry.space_group_name_H-M   'P 1'
#
loop_
_entity.id
_entity.type
_entity.pdbx_description
1 polymer ?
#
loop_
_entity_poly.entity_id
_entity_poly.type
_entity_poly.pdbx_seq_one_letter_code
_entity_poly.pdbx_strand_id
1 'polypeptide(L)'
;MGRSLNEHGYRDPVFVGKGSFAKVYRVRDEKRDFQACKISKVTEQWEQECRNSREICHPLFPAYREHWTDGEWGYLVMEFWDGCDLRKMLDRRGRLSPGQAARIALQITEGLQYLHERPHPFLYRDLKPENIRIRVDGRAGIMDLGCMWNREQDWSGAGNRSFSAPEQFVPGEIPGEESDVYAVGRLLAVMLGDDTDGTVRQSGGIRRRNAEKRCGRKEQRQEKWLRKVIAMATCEERKDRIPEIKMLRTLLMVTDDSGRERKRACRAADFYYVRKLYCP
;
A
#
# COMPACT_ATOMS: atom_id res chain seq x y z
N MET A 1 -28.61 5.89 9.31
CA MET A 1 -27.23 5.82 9.88
C MET A 1 -27.22 5.75 11.41
N GLY A 2 -27.56 6.82 12.14
CA GLY A 2 -27.42 6.82 13.61
C GLY A 2 -28.23 5.74 14.34
N ARG A 3 -29.46 5.46 13.91
CA ARG A 3 -30.28 4.40 14.47
C ARG A 3 -29.65 3.03 14.24
N SER A 4 -29.23 2.74 13.02
CA SER A 4 -28.59 1.46 12.66
C SER A 4 -27.28 1.22 13.42
N LEU A 5 -26.42 2.25 13.58
CA LEU A 5 -25.22 2.16 14.40
C LEU A 5 -25.54 1.84 15.87
N ASN A 6 -26.57 2.50 16.46
CA ASN A 6 -26.94 2.28 17.86
C ASN A 6 -27.49 0.88 18.12
N GLU A 7 -28.25 0.30 17.16
CA GLU A 7 -28.77 -1.07 17.23
C GLU A 7 -27.63 -2.11 17.26
N HIS A 8 -26.47 -1.79 16.67
CA HIS A 8 -25.24 -2.59 16.69
C HIS A 8 -24.23 -2.17 17.78
N GLY A 9 -24.65 -1.35 18.76
CA GLY A 9 -23.80 -0.97 19.88
C GLY A 9 -22.76 0.12 19.60
N TYR A 10 -22.79 0.76 18.41
CA TYR A 10 -21.87 1.83 18.05
C TYR A 10 -22.47 3.21 18.26
N ARG A 11 -21.69 4.11 18.88
CA ARG A 11 -22.14 5.45 19.25
C ARG A 11 -21.15 6.54 18.80
N ASP A 12 -21.54 7.78 18.93
CA ASP A 12 -20.72 8.98 18.71
C ASP A 12 -20.03 9.00 17.33
N PRO A 13 -20.76 8.85 16.21
CA PRO A 13 -20.17 8.84 14.89
C PRO A 13 -19.53 10.19 14.54
N VAL A 14 -18.22 10.22 14.35
CA VAL A 14 -17.46 11.38 13.89
C VAL A 14 -16.95 11.11 12.48
N PHE A 15 -17.31 11.99 11.53
CA PHE A 15 -16.84 11.86 10.15
C PHE A 15 -15.33 11.98 10.05
N VAL A 16 -14.67 11.01 9.42
CA VAL A 16 -13.20 10.95 9.25
C VAL A 16 -12.79 11.27 7.82
N GLY A 17 -13.57 10.78 6.85
CA GLY A 17 -13.23 10.98 5.45
C GLY A 17 -14.24 10.35 4.48
N LYS A 18 -14.04 10.68 3.20
CA LYS A 18 -14.84 10.16 2.08
C LYS A 18 -13.91 9.61 1.02
N GLY A 19 -14.10 8.35 0.64
CA GLY A 19 -13.54 7.75 -0.57
C GLY A 19 -14.49 7.93 -1.77
N SER A 20 -14.14 7.30 -2.90
CA SER A 20 -14.96 7.37 -4.13
C SER A 20 -16.36 6.81 -3.93
N PHE A 21 -16.51 5.75 -3.15
CA PHE A 21 -17.78 5.01 -3.01
C PHE A 21 -18.26 4.88 -1.56
N ALA A 22 -17.47 5.33 -0.58
CA ALA A 22 -17.75 5.13 0.82
C ALA A 22 -17.45 6.38 1.67
N LYS A 23 -18.16 6.48 2.81
CA LYS A 23 -17.84 7.42 3.89
C LYS A 23 -17.30 6.63 5.09
N VAL A 24 -16.30 7.16 5.76
CA VAL A 24 -15.71 6.55 6.95
C VAL A 24 -16.01 7.42 8.16
N TYR A 25 -16.51 6.79 9.19
CA TYR A 25 -16.79 7.41 10.48
C TYR A 25 -15.97 6.70 11.56
N ARG A 26 -15.43 7.47 12.50
CA ARG A 26 -14.94 6.93 13.76
C ARG A 26 -16.15 6.82 14.69
N VAL A 27 -16.34 5.64 15.28
CA VAL A 27 -17.42 5.34 16.23
C VAL A 27 -16.82 4.79 17.52
N ARG A 28 -17.61 4.76 18.60
CA ARG A 28 -17.27 4.07 19.85
C ARG A 28 -18.09 2.80 19.97
N ASP A 29 -17.43 1.70 20.34
CA ASP A 29 -18.12 0.47 20.72
C ASP A 29 -18.61 0.49 22.18
N GLU A 30 -19.20 -0.59 22.66
CA GLU A 30 -19.72 -0.71 24.03
C GLU A 30 -18.63 -0.55 25.10
N LYS A 31 -17.37 -0.91 24.79
CA LYS A 31 -16.22 -0.73 25.68
C LYS A 31 -15.63 0.67 25.60
N ARG A 32 -16.23 1.55 24.80
CA ARG A 32 -15.78 2.90 24.46
C ARG A 32 -14.49 2.97 23.65
N ASP A 33 -14.05 1.85 23.05
CA ASP A 33 -12.92 1.83 22.15
C ASP A 33 -13.31 2.43 20.79
N PHE A 34 -12.34 3.03 20.11
CA PHE A 34 -12.58 3.60 18.79
C PHE A 34 -12.54 2.51 17.70
N GLN A 35 -13.58 2.50 16.88
CA GLN A 35 -13.67 1.68 15.68
C GLN A 35 -13.88 2.57 14.44
N ALA A 36 -13.49 2.07 13.27
CA ALA A 36 -13.79 2.68 11.98
C ALA A 36 -15.01 2.01 11.38
N CYS A 37 -16.03 2.79 11.05
CA CYS A 37 -17.21 2.32 10.33
C CYS A 37 -17.19 2.89 8.90
N LYS A 38 -16.99 2.04 7.91
CA LYS A 38 -17.07 2.35 6.48
C LYS A 38 -18.50 2.09 6.03
N ILE A 39 -19.15 3.12 5.47
CA ILE A 39 -20.53 3.08 5.00
C ILE A 39 -20.55 3.35 3.51
N SER A 40 -21.12 2.41 2.74
CA SER A 40 -21.28 2.51 1.29
C SER A 40 -22.59 1.87 0.84
N LYS A 41 -22.91 1.98 -0.45
CA LYS A 41 -24.00 1.16 -1.02
C LYS A 41 -23.61 -0.31 -1.01
N VAL A 42 -24.58 -1.17 -0.79
CA VAL A 42 -24.43 -2.63 -0.94
C VAL A 42 -24.23 -2.92 -2.43
N THR A 43 -23.06 -3.46 -2.76
CA THR A 43 -22.65 -3.86 -4.09
C THR A 43 -21.82 -5.14 -3.97
N GLU A 44 -21.62 -5.84 -5.06
CA GLU A 44 -20.71 -7.00 -5.09
C GLU A 44 -19.31 -6.66 -4.56
N GLN A 45 -18.79 -5.48 -4.90
CA GLN A 45 -17.51 -4.99 -4.39
C GLN A 45 -17.52 -4.79 -2.86
N TRP A 46 -18.63 -4.27 -2.30
CA TRP A 46 -18.77 -4.14 -0.85
C TRP A 46 -18.81 -5.51 -0.16
N GLU A 47 -19.55 -6.47 -0.72
CA GLU A 47 -19.60 -7.84 -0.19
C GLU A 47 -18.23 -8.50 -0.24
N GLN A 48 -17.50 -8.30 -1.34
CA GLN A 48 -16.13 -8.81 -1.48
C GLN A 48 -15.20 -8.19 -0.44
N GLU A 49 -15.29 -6.89 -0.20
CA GLU A 49 -14.51 -6.22 0.84
C GLU A 49 -14.82 -6.78 2.24
N CYS A 50 -16.09 -7.06 2.55
CA CYS A 50 -16.48 -7.67 3.81
C CYS A 50 -15.90 -9.09 3.97
N ARG A 51 -15.98 -9.92 2.91
CA ARG A 51 -15.38 -11.26 2.89
C ARG A 51 -13.88 -11.19 3.12
N ASN A 52 -13.17 -10.37 2.34
CA ASN A 52 -11.72 -10.19 2.46
C ASN A 52 -11.33 -9.69 3.86
N SER A 53 -12.04 -8.68 4.38
CA SER A 53 -11.75 -8.11 5.71
C SER A 53 -11.90 -9.13 6.83
N ARG A 54 -12.90 -10.02 6.72
CA ARG A 54 -13.14 -11.10 7.70
C ARG A 54 -12.06 -12.17 7.65
N GLU A 55 -11.50 -12.43 6.48
CA GLU A 55 -10.52 -13.48 6.25
C GLU A 55 -9.09 -13.04 6.64
N ILE A 56 -8.76 -11.76 6.47
CA ILE A 56 -7.42 -11.25 6.69
C ILE A 56 -7.20 -10.91 8.17
N CYS A 57 -6.23 -11.60 8.78
CA CYS A 57 -5.82 -11.39 10.17
C CYS A 57 -4.30 -11.17 10.24
N HIS A 58 -3.86 -9.91 10.18
CA HIS A 58 -2.44 -9.55 10.25
C HIS A 58 -2.29 -8.10 10.73
N PRO A 59 -1.28 -7.75 11.56
CA PRO A 59 -1.13 -6.42 12.17
C PRO A 59 -0.99 -5.23 11.20
N LEU A 60 -0.72 -5.49 9.93
CA LEU A 60 -0.62 -4.47 8.88
C LEU A 60 -1.95 -4.21 8.17
N PHE A 61 -3.02 -4.88 8.55
CA PHE A 61 -4.39 -4.63 8.10
C PHE A 61 -5.29 -4.35 9.30
N PRO A 62 -6.29 -3.45 9.20
CA PRO A 62 -7.20 -3.20 10.32
C PRO A 62 -8.02 -4.44 10.62
N ALA A 63 -8.07 -4.82 11.91
CA ALA A 63 -8.82 -5.99 12.33
C ALA A 63 -10.32 -5.81 12.06
N TYR A 64 -10.90 -6.77 11.35
CA TYR A 64 -12.36 -6.86 11.13
C TYR A 64 -13.09 -7.00 12.47
N ARG A 65 -14.28 -6.36 12.57
CA ARG A 65 -15.20 -6.50 13.72
C ARG A 65 -16.49 -7.17 13.28
N GLU A 66 -17.28 -6.49 12.50
CA GLU A 66 -18.52 -6.98 11.94
C GLU A 66 -18.94 -6.19 10.70
N HIS A 67 -19.96 -6.66 10.02
CA HIS A 67 -20.67 -5.93 8.97
C HIS A 67 -22.14 -6.28 8.95
N TRP A 68 -22.95 -5.36 8.49
CA TRP A 68 -24.40 -5.55 8.30
C TRP A 68 -24.91 -4.64 7.19
N THR A 69 -26.18 -4.83 6.83
CA THR A 69 -26.89 -3.98 5.87
C THR A 69 -28.12 -3.34 6.50
N ASP A 70 -28.44 -2.12 6.07
CA ASP A 70 -29.65 -1.40 6.43
C ASP A 70 -30.21 -0.76 5.15
N GLY A 71 -31.23 -1.37 4.57
CA GLY A 71 -31.74 -1.05 3.25
C GLY A 71 -30.66 -1.19 2.17
N GLU A 72 -30.39 -0.11 1.42
CA GLU A 72 -29.35 -0.08 0.38
C GLU A 72 -27.93 0.20 0.92
N TRP A 73 -27.77 0.41 2.22
CA TRP A 73 -26.51 0.78 2.85
C TRP A 73 -25.86 -0.39 3.57
N GLY A 74 -24.59 -0.58 3.27
CA GLY A 74 -23.73 -1.54 3.94
C GLY A 74 -22.79 -0.83 4.93
N TYR A 75 -22.60 -1.45 6.07
CA TYR A 75 -21.76 -0.99 7.17
C TYR A 75 -20.68 -2.04 7.39
N LEU A 76 -19.42 -1.63 7.31
CA LEU A 76 -18.26 -2.48 7.61
C LEU A 76 -17.49 -1.82 8.76
N VAL A 77 -17.42 -2.52 9.89
CA VAL A 77 -16.70 -2.04 11.08
C VAL A 77 -15.39 -2.80 11.24
N MET A 78 -14.34 -2.03 11.47
CA MET A 78 -12.98 -2.51 11.65
C MET A 78 -12.24 -1.67 12.68
N GLU A 79 -11.05 -2.11 13.08
CA GLU A 79 -10.17 -1.37 13.97
C GLU A 79 -9.91 0.05 13.45
N PHE A 80 -10.01 1.04 14.34
CA PHE A 80 -9.66 2.41 14.01
C PHE A 80 -8.17 2.67 14.27
N TRP A 81 -7.45 3.11 13.25
CA TRP A 81 -6.06 3.52 13.38
C TRP A 81 -5.92 5.04 13.37
N ASP A 82 -5.43 5.58 14.47
CA ASP A 82 -5.08 6.99 14.53
C ASP A 82 -3.85 7.29 13.68
N GLY A 83 -3.85 8.45 13.03
CA GLY A 83 -2.78 8.84 12.12
C GLY A 83 -3.32 9.53 10.86
N CYS A 84 -2.55 9.50 9.78
CA CYS A 84 -2.98 10.05 8.48
C CYS A 84 -2.64 9.11 7.34
N ASP A 85 -3.35 9.22 6.21
CA ASP A 85 -2.96 8.53 5.00
C ASP A 85 -1.63 9.10 4.44
N LEU A 86 -0.91 8.25 3.70
CA LEU A 86 0.40 8.61 3.15
C LEU A 86 0.26 9.75 2.13
N ARG A 87 -0.86 9.87 1.40
CA ARG A 87 -1.12 10.98 0.47
C ARG A 87 -1.09 12.32 1.22
N LYS A 88 -1.85 12.45 2.30
CA LYS A 88 -1.84 13.67 3.13
C LYS A 88 -0.46 13.98 3.71
N MET A 89 0.30 12.94 4.08
CA MET A 89 1.68 13.13 4.53
C MET A 89 2.57 13.69 3.41
N LEU A 90 2.47 13.16 2.20
CA LEU A 90 3.23 13.60 1.04
C LEU A 90 2.83 15.01 0.60
N ASP A 91 1.54 15.34 0.60
CA ASP A 91 1.03 16.67 0.27
C ASP A 91 1.60 17.76 1.21
N ARG A 92 1.79 17.42 2.48
CA ARG A 92 2.36 18.34 3.48
C ARG A 92 3.89 18.44 3.41
N ARG A 93 4.58 17.32 3.12
CA ARG A 93 6.05 17.22 3.19
C ARG A 93 6.73 17.33 1.83
N GLY A 94 6.03 17.05 0.74
CA GLY A 94 6.53 16.97 -0.63
C GLY A 94 7.23 15.65 -0.92
N ARG A 95 8.18 15.24 -0.11
CA ARG A 95 8.90 13.94 -0.24
C ARG A 95 9.33 13.40 1.12
N LEU A 96 9.62 12.14 1.17
CA LEU A 96 10.22 11.49 2.34
C LEU A 96 11.74 11.34 2.15
N SER A 97 12.46 11.20 3.27
CA SER A 97 13.86 10.76 3.18
C SER A 97 13.93 9.30 2.69
N PRO A 98 15.06 8.91 2.03
CA PRO A 98 15.23 7.55 1.55
C PRO A 98 15.03 6.48 2.63
N GLY A 99 15.48 6.74 3.86
CA GLY A 99 15.28 5.83 5.00
C GLY A 99 13.84 5.73 5.45
N GLN A 100 13.06 6.81 5.40
CA GLN A 100 11.62 6.78 5.71
C GLN A 100 10.85 6.00 4.63
N ALA A 101 11.12 6.28 3.35
CA ALA A 101 10.50 5.59 2.22
C ALA A 101 10.78 4.07 2.27
N ALA A 102 12.04 3.68 2.48
CA ALA A 102 12.42 2.27 2.61
C ALA A 102 11.70 1.57 3.77
N ARG A 103 11.59 2.22 4.94
CA ARG A 103 10.92 1.66 6.13
C ARG A 103 9.44 1.43 5.90
N ILE A 104 8.75 2.39 5.26
CA ILE A 104 7.34 2.25 4.90
C ILE A 104 7.17 1.11 3.89
N ALA A 105 8.00 1.09 2.84
CA ALA A 105 7.96 0.04 1.83
C ALA A 105 8.21 -1.36 2.42
N LEU A 106 9.14 -1.50 3.36
CA LEU A 106 9.41 -2.77 4.05
C LEU A 106 8.18 -3.29 4.80
N GLN A 107 7.43 -2.42 5.49
CA GLN A 107 6.20 -2.82 6.17
C GLN A 107 5.11 -3.20 5.16
N ILE A 108 4.96 -2.43 4.08
CA ILE A 108 4.00 -2.75 3.02
C ILE A 108 4.33 -4.11 2.39
N THR A 109 5.60 -4.36 2.05
CA THR A 109 6.01 -5.66 1.47
C THR A 109 5.81 -6.82 2.44
N GLU A 110 5.86 -6.60 3.75
CA GLU A 110 5.52 -7.61 4.75
C GLU A 110 4.02 -7.98 4.70
N GLY A 111 3.15 -6.99 4.61
CA GLY A 111 1.70 -7.22 4.46
C GLY A 111 1.35 -7.91 3.14
N LEU A 112 1.98 -7.50 2.02
CA LEU A 112 1.77 -8.15 0.73
C LEU A 112 2.32 -9.58 0.71
N GLN A 113 3.47 -9.83 1.32
CA GLN A 113 4.03 -11.18 1.45
C GLN A 113 3.06 -12.09 2.20
N TYR A 114 2.45 -11.61 3.30
CA TYR A 114 1.41 -12.36 4.01
C TYR A 114 0.24 -12.72 3.10
N LEU A 115 -0.22 -11.81 2.22
CA LEU A 115 -1.31 -12.10 1.27
C LEU A 115 -0.90 -13.15 0.23
N HIS A 116 0.31 -13.06 -0.29
CA HIS A 116 0.81 -13.95 -1.35
C HIS A 116 1.17 -15.37 -0.84
N GLU A 117 1.59 -15.51 0.41
CA GLU A 117 1.97 -16.79 1.02
C GLU A 117 0.78 -17.56 1.63
N ARG A 118 -0.47 -17.08 1.48
CA ARG A 118 -1.66 -17.78 1.98
C ARG A 118 -1.94 -19.05 1.15
N PRO A 119 -2.66 -20.04 1.70
CA PRO A 119 -3.11 -21.23 0.96
C PRO A 119 -3.89 -20.88 -0.32
N HIS A 120 -4.71 -19.81 -0.26
CA HIS A 120 -5.36 -19.16 -1.38
C HIS A 120 -4.76 -17.76 -1.52
N PRO A 121 -3.70 -17.58 -2.36
CA PRO A 121 -2.98 -16.32 -2.46
C PRO A 121 -3.85 -15.20 -3.00
N PHE A 122 -3.75 -14.01 -2.38
CA PHE A 122 -4.41 -12.80 -2.84
C PHE A 122 -3.42 -11.82 -3.42
N LEU A 123 -3.78 -11.19 -4.53
CA LEU A 123 -3.16 -9.96 -5.02
C LEU A 123 -3.92 -8.76 -4.45
N TYR A 124 -3.19 -7.74 -3.99
CA TYR A 124 -3.82 -6.56 -3.39
C TYR A 124 -4.38 -5.59 -4.44
N ARG A 125 -3.67 -5.33 -5.55
CA ARG A 125 -4.10 -4.65 -6.78
C ARG A 125 -4.31 -3.14 -6.72
N ASP A 126 -4.65 -2.54 -5.59
CA ASP A 126 -4.96 -1.10 -5.47
C ASP A 126 -4.03 -0.38 -4.50
N LEU A 127 -2.72 -0.69 -4.58
CA LEU A 127 -1.72 -0.04 -3.75
C LEU A 127 -1.48 1.39 -4.23
N LYS A 128 -1.81 2.36 -3.37
CA LYS A 128 -1.64 3.79 -3.62
C LYS A 128 -1.50 4.54 -2.29
N PRO A 129 -0.99 5.79 -2.29
CA PRO A 129 -0.76 6.52 -1.03
C PRO A 129 -2.02 6.72 -0.18
N GLU A 130 -3.19 6.79 -0.79
CA GLU A 130 -4.48 6.94 -0.11
C GLU A 130 -4.84 5.70 0.72
N ASN A 131 -4.38 4.52 0.29
CA ASN A 131 -4.65 3.23 0.93
C ASN A 131 -3.58 2.84 1.95
N ILE A 132 -2.58 3.69 2.20
CA ILE A 132 -1.56 3.48 3.23
C ILE A 132 -1.80 4.42 4.39
N ARG A 133 -2.02 3.87 5.57
CA ARG A 133 -2.18 4.61 6.82
C ARG A 133 -0.86 4.67 7.57
N ILE A 134 -0.37 5.87 7.86
CA ILE A 134 0.76 6.08 8.77
C ILE A 134 0.18 6.38 10.15
N ARG A 135 0.37 5.44 11.06
CA ARG A 135 -0.15 5.50 12.43
C ARG A 135 0.66 6.48 13.27
N VAL A 136 0.12 6.89 14.41
CA VAL A 136 0.79 7.82 15.34
C VAL A 136 2.10 7.25 15.90
N ASP A 137 2.22 5.93 15.98
CA ASP A 137 3.45 5.21 16.38
C ASP A 137 4.49 5.08 15.25
N GLY A 138 4.20 5.64 14.07
CA GLY A 138 5.07 5.62 12.89
C GLY A 138 5.02 4.33 12.07
N ARG A 139 4.17 3.35 12.45
CA ARG A 139 3.94 2.15 11.65
C ARG A 139 3.04 2.47 10.45
N ALA A 140 3.33 1.84 9.32
CA ALA A 140 2.46 1.84 8.17
C ALA A 140 1.48 0.67 8.24
N GLY A 141 0.28 0.86 7.68
CA GLY A 141 -0.70 -0.20 7.51
C GLY A 141 -1.42 -0.05 6.18
N ILE A 142 -1.94 -1.14 5.66
CA ILE A 142 -2.64 -1.24 4.38
C ILE A 142 -4.14 -1.22 4.66
N MET A 143 -4.83 -0.28 4.03
CA MET A 143 -6.29 -0.09 4.16
C MET A 143 -6.97 -0.58 2.89
N ASP A 144 -8.30 -0.73 2.94
CA ASP A 144 -9.17 -1.00 1.79
C ASP A 144 -8.85 -2.31 1.04
N LEU A 145 -9.57 -3.37 1.39
CA LEU A 145 -9.41 -4.71 0.84
C LEU A 145 -10.42 -5.02 -0.29
N GLY A 146 -11.15 -4.00 -0.79
CA GLY A 146 -12.21 -4.17 -1.78
C GLY A 146 -11.72 -4.57 -3.17
N CYS A 147 -10.46 -4.33 -3.49
CA CYS A 147 -9.86 -4.69 -4.78
C CYS A 147 -9.03 -5.97 -4.75
N MET A 148 -8.90 -6.63 -3.59
CA MET A 148 -8.15 -7.88 -3.51
C MET A 148 -8.79 -8.95 -4.39
N TRP A 149 -7.93 -9.75 -5.00
CA TRP A 149 -8.33 -10.82 -5.92
C TRP A 149 -7.50 -12.08 -5.71
N ASN A 150 -8.12 -13.23 -5.87
CA ASN A 150 -7.46 -14.52 -5.94
C ASN A 150 -7.89 -15.28 -7.22
N ARG A 151 -7.18 -16.34 -7.55
CA ARG A 151 -7.41 -17.10 -8.79
C ARG A 151 -8.74 -17.87 -8.84
N GLU A 152 -9.48 -17.94 -7.75
CA GLU A 152 -10.79 -18.61 -7.69
C GLU A 152 -11.92 -17.66 -8.11
N GLN A 153 -11.62 -16.37 -8.29
CA GLN A 153 -12.56 -15.34 -8.69
C GLN A 153 -12.39 -15.01 -10.18
N ASP A 154 -13.48 -14.57 -10.80
CA ASP A 154 -13.40 -14.06 -12.16
C ASP A 154 -12.50 -12.82 -12.23
N TRP A 155 -11.65 -12.79 -13.26
CA TRP A 155 -10.75 -11.65 -13.46
C TRP A 155 -11.53 -10.46 -14.02
N SER A 156 -11.57 -9.39 -13.28
CA SER A 156 -11.99 -8.07 -13.75
C SER A 156 -10.85 -7.08 -13.54
N GLY A 157 -10.46 -6.36 -14.57
CA GLY A 157 -9.45 -5.31 -14.46
C GLY A 157 -9.86 -4.29 -13.40
N ALA A 158 -9.03 -4.09 -12.38
CA ALA A 158 -9.26 -3.11 -11.34
C ALA A 158 -7.94 -2.51 -10.88
N GLY A 159 -8.00 -1.36 -10.21
CA GLY A 159 -6.84 -0.67 -9.67
C GLY A 159 -6.73 0.78 -10.17
N ASN A 160 -5.74 1.49 -9.65
CA ASN A 160 -5.44 2.86 -10.04
C ASN A 160 -4.37 2.87 -11.12
N ARG A 161 -4.67 3.40 -12.33
CA ARG A 161 -3.75 3.41 -13.49
C ARG A 161 -2.38 4.04 -13.20
N SER A 162 -2.28 4.97 -12.26
CA SER A 162 -1.00 5.59 -11.89
C SER A 162 -0.08 4.69 -11.09
N PHE A 163 -0.63 3.67 -10.42
CA PHE A 163 0.11 2.77 -9.54
C PHE A 163 0.07 1.32 -9.97
N SER A 164 -1.00 0.88 -10.63
CA SER A 164 -1.19 -0.51 -11.03
C SER A 164 -0.34 -0.88 -12.24
N ALA A 165 0.08 -2.13 -12.29
CA ALA A 165 0.87 -2.68 -13.37
C ALA A 165 0.08 -2.70 -14.70
N PRO A 166 0.76 -2.53 -15.86
CA PRO A 166 0.10 -2.45 -17.16
C PRO A 166 -0.80 -3.65 -17.47
N GLU A 167 -0.37 -4.85 -17.15
CA GLU A 167 -1.09 -6.11 -17.38
C GLU A 167 -2.44 -6.18 -16.67
N GLN A 168 -2.65 -5.41 -15.59
CA GLN A 168 -3.95 -5.37 -14.91
C GLN A 168 -5.08 -4.80 -15.78
N PHE A 169 -4.73 -4.14 -16.88
CA PHE A 169 -5.67 -3.48 -17.79
C PHE A 169 -5.69 -4.08 -19.20
N VAL A 170 -4.94 -5.17 -19.41
CA VAL A 170 -4.90 -5.88 -20.69
C VAL A 170 -5.92 -7.01 -20.66
N PRO A 171 -6.92 -7.02 -21.55
CA PRO A 171 -7.89 -8.11 -21.62
C PRO A 171 -7.21 -9.47 -21.84
N GLY A 172 -7.59 -10.45 -21.03
CA GLY A 172 -7.07 -11.81 -21.12
C GLY A 172 -5.74 -12.05 -20.41
N GLU A 173 -5.07 -11.01 -19.91
CA GLU A 173 -3.89 -11.20 -19.06
C GLU A 173 -4.31 -11.38 -17.60
N ILE A 174 -3.75 -12.41 -16.96
CA ILE A 174 -3.93 -12.67 -15.53
C ILE A 174 -2.69 -12.15 -14.81
N PRO A 175 -2.82 -11.19 -13.87
CA PRO A 175 -1.67 -10.68 -13.11
C PRO A 175 -1.15 -11.72 -12.12
N GLY A 176 0.11 -11.56 -11.74
CA GLY A 176 0.77 -12.30 -10.67
C GLY A 176 1.32 -11.38 -9.58
N GLU A 177 2.13 -11.92 -8.68
CA GLU A 177 2.75 -11.17 -7.58
C GLU A 177 3.55 -9.96 -8.06
N GLU A 178 4.15 -10.05 -9.24
CA GLU A 178 4.91 -8.98 -9.88
C GLU A 178 4.07 -7.74 -10.18
N SER A 179 2.74 -7.85 -10.18
CA SER A 179 1.85 -6.68 -10.31
C SER A 179 1.81 -5.86 -9.02
N ASP A 180 1.80 -6.51 -7.84
CA ASP A 180 1.91 -5.81 -6.56
C ASP A 180 3.35 -5.28 -6.35
N VAL A 181 4.38 -5.99 -6.86
CA VAL A 181 5.76 -5.48 -6.90
C VAL A 181 5.86 -4.17 -7.67
N TYR A 182 5.22 -4.11 -8.84
CA TYR A 182 5.15 -2.87 -9.63
C TYR A 182 4.53 -1.73 -8.82
N ALA A 183 3.42 -1.99 -8.15
CA ALA A 183 2.71 -1.00 -7.36
C ALA A 183 3.57 -0.48 -6.18
N VAL A 184 4.34 -1.34 -5.51
CA VAL A 184 5.32 -0.90 -4.49
C VAL A 184 6.42 -0.03 -5.10
N GLY A 185 6.92 -0.38 -6.28
CA GLY A 185 7.90 0.43 -7.01
C GLY A 185 7.38 1.84 -7.32
N ARG A 186 6.14 1.95 -7.80
CA ARG A 186 5.46 3.24 -8.06
C ARG A 186 5.28 4.05 -6.78
N LEU A 187 4.85 3.39 -5.68
CA LEU A 187 4.70 4.02 -4.39
C LEU A 187 6.02 4.56 -3.84
N LEU A 188 7.12 3.79 -3.97
CA LEU A 188 8.47 4.24 -3.61
C LEU A 188 8.90 5.48 -4.41
N ALA A 189 8.64 5.50 -5.72
CA ALA A 189 8.95 6.63 -6.59
C ALA A 189 8.25 7.91 -6.10
N VAL A 190 6.96 7.84 -5.80
CA VAL A 190 6.18 8.97 -5.24
C VAL A 190 6.70 9.40 -3.88
N MET A 191 7.03 8.47 -2.99
CA MET A 191 7.62 8.78 -1.69
C MET A 191 8.96 9.52 -1.82
N LEU A 192 9.74 9.24 -2.85
CA LEU A 192 10.99 9.95 -3.15
C LEU A 192 10.81 11.24 -3.96
N GLY A 193 9.57 11.62 -4.26
CA GLY A 193 9.20 12.90 -4.87
C GLY A 193 9.07 12.86 -6.39
N ASP A 194 8.87 11.68 -7.00
CA ASP A 194 8.52 11.60 -8.41
C ASP A 194 7.03 11.94 -8.58
N ASP A 195 6.74 12.74 -9.59
CA ASP A 195 5.36 13.02 -9.98
C ASP A 195 4.90 11.95 -10.96
N THR A 196 4.09 11.00 -10.49
CA THR A 196 3.64 9.87 -11.30
C THR A 196 2.27 10.08 -11.92
N ASP A 197 1.53 11.08 -11.47
CA ASP A 197 0.13 11.29 -11.85
C ASP A 197 -0.26 12.77 -12.06
N GLY A 198 0.72 13.70 -12.08
CA GLY A 198 0.47 15.13 -12.23
C GLY A 198 -0.29 15.78 -11.07
N THR A 199 -0.57 15.00 -9.99
CA THR A 199 -1.38 15.45 -8.85
C THR A 199 -0.55 16.07 -7.72
N VAL A 200 0.78 15.90 -7.73
CA VAL A 200 1.64 16.63 -6.80
C VAL A 200 1.65 18.09 -7.23
N ARG A 201 0.75 18.88 -6.68
CA ARG A 201 0.75 20.35 -6.85
C ARG A 201 2.16 20.85 -6.63
N GLN A 202 2.74 21.48 -7.66
CA GLN A 202 4.07 22.08 -7.66
C GLN A 202 4.16 23.26 -6.65
N SER A 203 3.88 23.03 -5.39
CA SER A 203 4.09 24.02 -4.33
C SER A 203 5.55 24.06 -3.85
N GLY A 204 6.53 23.67 -4.67
CA GLY A 204 7.86 23.57 -4.12
C GLY A 204 9.07 23.49 -5.04
N GLY A 205 9.09 24.15 -6.18
CA GLY A 205 10.32 24.26 -6.99
C GLY A 205 11.53 24.78 -6.18
N ILE A 206 11.29 25.65 -5.21
CA ILE A 206 12.33 26.19 -4.29
C ILE A 206 12.65 25.18 -3.18
N ARG A 207 11.68 24.39 -2.71
CA ARG A 207 11.91 23.36 -1.67
C ARG A 207 12.71 22.15 -2.18
N ARG A 208 12.56 21.74 -3.45
CA ARG A 208 13.38 20.67 -4.07
C ARG A 208 14.87 21.01 -4.02
N ARG A 209 15.29 22.20 -4.49
CA ARG A 209 16.71 22.60 -4.52
C ARG A 209 17.36 22.71 -3.13
N ASN A 210 16.61 23.05 -2.10
CA ASN A 210 17.12 23.18 -0.73
C ASN A 210 17.17 21.83 0.03
N ALA A 211 16.34 20.85 -0.33
CA ALA A 211 16.39 19.50 0.23
C ALA A 211 17.61 18.70 -0.28
N GLU A 212 17.96 18.86 -1.56
CA GLU A 212 19.14 18.22 -2.17
C GLU A 212 20.45 18.66 -1.55
N LYS A 213 20.56 19.93 -1.15
CA LYS A 213 21.78 20.49 -0.53
C LYS A 213 22.06 20.00 0.91
N ARG A 214 21.10 19.36 1.59
CA ARG A 214 21.24 18.86 2.97
C ARG A 214 21.36 17.34 3.09
N CYS A 215 21.31 16.62 1.98
CA CYS A 215 21.38 15.17 1.99
C CYS A 215 22.81 14.69 2.18
N GLY A 216 23.07 13.97 3.28
CA GLY A 216 24.41 13.41 3.56
C GLY A 216 24.78 12.29 2.57
N ARG A 217 26.09 11.98 2.47
CA ARG A 217 26.60 10.92 1.56
C ARG A 217 25.89 9.57 1.74
N LYS A 218 25.48 9.23 2.97
CA LYS A 218 24.75 8.00 3.27
C LYS A 218 23.36 8.01 2.61
N GLU A 219 22.61 9.08 2.77
CA GLU A 219 21.27 9.23 2.18
C GLU A 219 21.32 9.24 0.65
N GLN A 220 22.31 9.91 0.04
CA GLN A 220 22.49 9.90 -1.41
C GLN A 220 22.77 8.48 -1.94
N ARG A 221 23.58 7.69 -1.25
CA ARG A 221 23.83 6.28 -1.62
C ARG A 221 22.56 5.44 -1.48
N GLN A 222 21.78 5.66 -0.42
CA GLN A 222 20.51 4.98 -0.17
C GLN A 222 19.49 5.33 -1.25
N GLU A 223 19.33 6.61 -1.58
CA GLU A 223 18.43 7.05 -2.66
C GLU A 223 18.85 6.45 -4.02
N LYS A 224 20.14 6.48 -4.36
CA LYS A 224 20.65 5.86 -5.59
C LYS A 224 20.34 4.37 -5.67
N TRP A 225 20.42 3.66 -4.54
CA TRP A 225 20.04 2.24 -4.48
C TRP A 225 18.52 2.07 -4.68
N LEU A 226 17.70 2.81 -3.94
CA LEU A 226 16.23 2.74 -4.09
C LEU A 226 15.79 3.06 -5.52
N ARG A 227 16.43 4.01 -6.21
CA ARG A 227 16.16 4.31 -7.62
C ARG A 227 16.41 3.12 -8.53
N LYS A 228 17.44 2.31 -8.26
CA LYS A 228 17.69 1.06 -8.99
C LYS A 228 16.60 0.03 -8.70
N VAL A 229 16.21 -0.13 -7.44
CA VAL A 229 15.13 -1.04 -7.04
C VAL A 229 13.81 -0.63 -7.71
N ILE A 230 13.48 0.66 -7.71
CA ILE A 230 12.30 1.21 -8.40
C ILE A 230 12.33 0.83 -9.88
N ALA A 231 13.44 1.08 -10.59
CA ALA A 231 13.55 0.78 -12.01
C ALA A 231 13.29 -0.70 -12.33
N MET A 232 13.78 -1.62 -11.47
CA MET A 232 13.53 -3.06 -11.64
C MET A 232 12.10 -3.47 -11.25
N ALA A 233 11.53 -2.85 -10.22
CA ALA A 233 10.17 -3.13 -9.79
C ALA A 233 9.12 -2.59 -10.77
N THR A 234 9.42 -1.48 -11.47
CA THR A 234 8.48 -0.82 -12.40
C THR A 234 8.80 -1.10 -13.87
N CYS A 235 9.51 -2.19 -14.17
CA CYS A 235 9.71 -2.63 -15.53
C CYS A 235 8.36 -2.93 -16.19
N GLU A 236 8.09 -2.41 -17.39
CA GLU A 236 6.83 -2.66 -18.10
C GLU A 236 6.70 -4.13 -18.48
N GLU A 237 7.78 -4.70 -19.02
CA GLU A 237 7.86 -6.12 -19.35
C GLU A 237 7.93 -6.98 -18.07
N ARG A 238 6.90 -7.81 -17.84
CA ARG A 238 6.79 -8.70 -16.66
C ARG A 238 8.03 -9.57 -16.43
N LYS A 239 8.59 -10.16 -17.52
CA LYS A 239 9.79 -11.02 -17.46
C LYS A 239 11.05 -10.33 -16.97
N ASP A 240 11.10 -8.98 -17.09
CA ASP A 240 12.24 -8.16 -16.68
C ASP A 240 12.03 -7.53 -15.30
N ARG A 241 10.83 -7.66 -14.74
CA ARG A 241 10.45 -7.16 -13.42
C ARG A 241 10.88 -8.11 -12.31
N ILE A 242 11.08 -7.60 -11.10
CA ILE A 242 11.23 -8.43 -9.89
C ILE A 242 9.99 -9.33 -9.77
N PRO A 243 10.13 -10.67 -9.73
CA PRO A 243 9.00 -11.59 -9.90
C PRO A 243 8.11 -11.72 -8.67
N GLU A 244 8.65 -11.51 -7.46
CA GLU A 244 7.95 -11.76 -6.21
C GLU A 244 8.26 -10.71 -5.14
N ILE A 245 7.31 -10.53 -4.23
CA ILE A 245 7.39 -9.52 -3.16
C ILE A 245 8.52 -9.81 -2.17
N LYS A 246 8.83 -11.07 -1.92
CA LYS A 246 9.90 -11.52 -1.03
C LYS A 246 11.28 -11.08 -1.52
N MET A 247 11.50 -11.14 -2.83
CA MET A 247 12.72 -10.66 -3.45
C MET A 247 12.84 -9.14 -3.34
N LEU A 248 11.76 -8.39 -3.64
CA LEU A 248 11.72 -6.94 -3.47
C LEU A 248 12.02 -6.56 -2.01
N ARG A 249 11.41 -7.24 -1.03
CA ARG A 249 11.65 -7.02 0.39
C ARG A 249 13.13 -7.22 0.75
N THR A 250 13.76 -8.27 0.25
CA THR A 250 15.19 -8.53 0.43
C THR A 250 16.05 -7.37 -0.11
N LEU A 251 15.74 -6.85 -1.30
CA LEU A 251 16.44 -5.71 -1.88
C LEU A 251 16.27 -4.42 -1.07
N LEU A 252 15.09 -4.22 -0.47
CA LEU A 252 14.82 -3.07 0.40
C LEU A 252 15.57 -3.14 1.74
N MET A 253 15.76 -4.33 2.33
CA MET A 253 16.53 -4.50 3.56
C MET A 253 17.99 -4.10 3.41
N VAL A 254 18.55 -4.18 2.20
CA VAL A 254 19.95 -3.81 1.90
C VAL A 254 20.20 -2.30 1.98
N THR A 255 19.16 -1.49 2.06
CA THR A 255 19.30 -0.01 2.10
C THR A 255 19.95 0.50 3.39
N ASP A 256 19.96 -0.30 4.46
CA ASP A 256 20.31 0.19 5.80
C ASP A 256 21.74 -0.12 6.23
N ASP A 257 22.52 -1.00 5.53
CA ASP A 257 23.82 -1.38 6.07
C ASP A 257 24.98 -1.58 5.08
N SER A 258 26.17 -1.73 5.66
CA SER A 258 27.48 -1.83 5.07
C SER A 258 27.55 -2.81 3.88
N GLY A 259 28.50 -2.59 2.97
CA GLY A 259 28.71 -3.38 1.74
C GLY A 259 28.84 -4.91 1.90
N ARG A 260 28.88 -5.43 3.14
CA ARG A 260 28.87 -6.88 3.43
C ARG A 260 27.46 -7.48 3.37
N GLU A 261 26.44 -6.80 3.88
CA GLU A 261 25.04 -7.27 3.81
C GLU A 261 24.48 -7.16 2.39
N ARG A 262 24.88 -6.12 1.64
CA ARG A 262 24.61 -6.04 0.20
C ARG A 262 25.08 -7.30 -0.55
N LYS A 263 26.28 -7.80 -0.27
CA LYS A 263 26.80 -9.02 -0.91
C LYS A 263 26.03 -10.29 -0.49
N ARG A 264 25.48 -10.36 0.74
CA ARG A 264 24.65 -11.47 1.22
C ARG A 264 23.26 -11.45 0.60
N ALA A 265 22.57 -10.31 0.60
CA ALA A 265 21.27 -10.14 -0.02
C ALA A 265 21.33 -10.37 -1.54
N CYS A 266 22.39 -9.90 -2.20
CA CYS A 266 22.63 -10.16 -3.62
C CYS A 266 22.94 -11.64 -3.93
N ARG A 267 23.43 -12.44 -2.97
CA ARG A 267 23.60 -13.90 -3.15
C ARG A 267 22.30 -14.68 -2.93
N ALA A 268 21.36 -14.10 -2.17
CA ALA A 268 20.03 -14.68 -1.94
C ALA A 268 19.03 -14.32 -3.06
N ALA A 269 19.23 -13.20 -3.74
CA ALA A 269 18.49 -12.82 -4.94
C ALA A 269 19.12 -13.51 -6.14
N ASP A 270 18.31 -14.18 -6.93
CA ASP A 270 18.73 -14.97 -8.09
C ASP A 270 19.81 -14.26 -8.93
N PHE A 271 20.86 -14.96 -9.32
CA PHE A 271 22.10 -14.45 -9.95
C PHE A 271 21.82 -13.54 -11.17
N TYR A 272 20.69 -13.71 -11.83
CA TYR A 272 20.25 -12.94 -12.99
C TYR A 272 19.96 -11.45 -12.65
N TYR A 273 19.23 -11.19 -11.57
CA TYR A 273 18.88 -9.80 -11.16
C TYR A 273 20.05 -9.06 -10.54
N VAL A 274 20.93 -9.78 -9.84
CA VAL A 274 22.17 -9.23 -9.30
C VAL A 274 23.07 -8.74 -10.43
N ARG A 275 23.16 -9.45 -11.55
CA ARG A 275 23.97 -9.07 -12.69
C ARG A 275 23.50 -7.76 -13.34
N LYS A 276 22.16 -7.54 -13.46
CA LYS A 276 21.60 -6.26 -13.94
C LYS A 276 21.89 -5.09 -12.98
N LEU A 277 22.08 -5.33 -11.68
CA LEU A 277 22.38 -4.27 -10.71
C LEU A 277 23.83 -3.80 -10.70
N TYR A 278 24.77 -4.67 -11.06
CA TYR A 278 26.22 -4.42 -10.89
C TYR A 278 26.99 -4.34 -12.20
N CYS A 279 26.44 -4.79 -13.33
CA CYS A 279 27.06 -4.58 -14.64
C CYS A 279 26.39 -3.36 -15.32
N PRO A 280 27.20 -2.38 -15.82
CA PRO A 280 26.70 -1.26 -16.58
C PRO A 280 26.15 -1.68 -17.94
#